data_83ca352eafeb71a015727ef1ec763b74
#
_entry.id   83ca352eafeb71a015727ef1ec763b74
#
_cell.length_a   1.000
_cell.length_b   1.000
_cell.length_c   1.000
_cell.angle_alpha   90.00
_cell.angle_beta   90.00
_cell.angle_gamma   90.00
#
_symmetry.space_group_name_H-M   'P 1'
#
loop_
_entity.id
_entity.type
_entity.pdbx_description
1 polymer ?
#
loop_
_entity_poly.entity_id
_entity_poly.type
_entity_poly.pdbx_seq_one_letter_code
_entity_poly.pdbx_strand_id
1 'polypeptide(L)'
;MFEEIVTKDELKFNDLEKKIYKFVCFFGCLIIKLILESYYKKLMNARDSKKYRHKGLRTTHINTVMGEIKFKRAMYEINDNGITKIVYLLDEKLKLNTDGKISNNLMEKVVEVVPITDSYRKAEIVINETTNTTLSHEKIRNIIVKIGEKISKKENEERKLFDKNQLVAGLKEVTALFEEADGIWINLQGKDRKEKLEQNKKKAEKENKEFNPKMKIKTELKLHVMYEGWKKDDPRHSLVNKQYIAGIMKPKEIAKLRDARVFSQYDVSKIKLRVTNGDGAKWTKGTTAKGGFYQKDEFHIMQEITRDVPKEYRELLTDLINKKEYEKIKPVINSLRYELGGEYQAMKKLNKLESYLRNDLARYQEVLEVPKAPEGIEYRNMGTQESQIFSKLKKRFCSGRKAFGKHGANALAKICVISEKFKIEDLEEPIPIDTSVEDWIKEIEKNVKKNKKYHTINEKTKEGIAVHLGNTELKFMKEIFKIKEFSEMKCSF
;
A
#
# COMPACT_ATOMS: atom_id res chain seq x y z
N MET A 1 -37.45 -11.81 -32.23
CA MET A 1 -37.00 -10.93 -31.15
C MET A 1 -37.44 -9.48 -31.32
N PHE A 2 -37.20 -8.78 -32.45
CA PHE A 2 -37.71 -7.42 -32.66
C PHE A 2 -39.24 -7.42 -32.78
N GLU A 3 -39.87 -8.34 -33.49
CA GLU A 3 -41.32 -8.50 -33.57
C GLU A 3 -41.96 -8.83 -32.22
N GLU A 4 -41.36 -9.71 -31.41
CA GLU A 4 -41.85 -10.02 -30.05
C GLU A 4 -41.79 -8.84 -29.08
N ILE A 5 -40.90 -7.89 -29.33
CA ILE A 5 -40.76 -6.69 -28.51
C ILE A 5 -41.86 -5.67 -28.86
N VAL A 6 -42.27 -5.59 -30.12
CA VAL A 6 -43.22 -4.58 -30.63
C VAL A 6 -44.70 -5.06 -30.51
N THR A 7 -44.95 -6.36 -30.42
CA THR A 7 -46.31 -6.91 -30.36
C THR A 7 -46.96 -6.99 -28.99
N LYS A 8 -46.28 -6.54 -27.90
CA LYS A 8 -46.90 -6.44 -26.57
C LYS A 8 -47.61 -5.10 -26.42
N ASP A 9 -48.87 -5.16 -26.09
CA ASP A 9 -49.76 -3.98 -25.89
C ASP A 9 -49.32 -2.96 -24.81
N GLU A 10 -48.31 -3.30 -24.00
CA GLU A 10 -47.67 -2.40 -23.04
C GLU A 10 -46.15 -2.43 -23.13
N LEU A 11 -45.57 -1.77 -24.14
CA LEU A 11 -44.15 -1.56 -24.24
C LEU A 11 -43.68 -0.46 -23.29
N LYS A 12 -43.06 -0.83 -22.13
CA LYS A 12 -42.41 0.10 -21.22
C LYS A 12 -40.98 0.38 -21.68
N PHE A 13 -40.61 1.65 -21.85
CA PHE A 13 -39.30 2.08 -22.33
C PHE A 13 -38.14 1.47 -21.50
N ASN A 14 -38.25 1.43 -20.16
CA ASN A 14 -37.25 0.81 -19.28
C ASN A 14 -37.01 -0.68 -19.57
N ASP A 15 -38.07 -1.41 -19.96
CA ASP A 15 -37.94 -2.84 -20.31
C ASP A 15 -37.31 -3.00 -21.68
N LEU A 16 -37.59 -2.09 -22.61
CA LEU A 16 -36.98 -2.04 -23.92
C LEU A 16 -35.48 -1.78 -23.79
N GLU A 17 -35.06 -0.75 -23.03
CA GLU A 17 -33.67 -0.42 -22.78
C GLU A 17 -32.90 -1.61 -22.20
N LYS A 18 -33.42 -2.26 -21.15
CA LYS A 18 -32.82 -3.47 -20.56
C LYS A 18 -32.69 -4.65 -21.53
N LYS A 19 -33.68 -4.85 -22.39
CA LYS A 19 -33.65 -5.90 -23.41
C LYS A 19 -32.60 -5.62 -24.48
N ILE A 20 -32.51 -4.38 -24.94
CA ILE A 20 -31.49 -3.96 -25.91
C ILE A 20 -30.09 -4.10 -25.30
N TYR A 21 -29.88 -3.64 -24.07
CA TYR A 21 -28.60 -3.81 -23.37
C TYR A 21 -28.16 -5.29 -23.31
N LYS A 22 -29.07 -6.19 -22.86
CA LYS A 22 -28.78 -7.64 -22.81
C LYS A 22 -28.46 -8.23 -24.19
N PHE A 23 -29.18 -7.78 -25.23
CA PHE A 23 -28.92 -8.20 -26.60
C PHE A 23 -27.55 -7.77 -27.10
N VAL A 24 -27.18 -6.51 -26.88
CA VAL A 24 -25.87 -5.97 -27.27
C VAL A 24 -24.74 -6.71 -26.52
N CYS A 25 -24.92 -6.98 -25.22
CA CYS A 25 -23.97 -7.76 -24.46
C CYS A 25 -23.82 -9.20 -24.97
N PHE A 26 -24.93 -9.87 -25.29
CA PHE A 26 -24.92 -11.20 -25.90
C PHE A 26 -24.20 -11.20 -27.24
N PHE A 27 -24.51 -10.23 -28.10
CA PHE A 27 -23.84 -10.08 -29.40
C PHE A 27 -22.34 -9.79 -29.25
N GLY A 28 -21.97 -8.95 -28.28
CA GLY A 28 -20.57 -8.71 -27.92
C GLY A 28 -19.83 -9.98 -27.49
N CYS A 29 -20.46 -10.82 -26.66
CA CYS A 29 -19.90 -12.12 -26.28
C CYS A 29 -19.70 -13.06 -27.48
N LEU A 30 -20.64 -13.06 -28.43
CA LEU A 30 -20.54 -13.86 -29.65
C LEU A 30 -19.37 -13.38 -30.53
N ILE A 31 -19.21 -12.07 -30.73
CA ILE A 31 -18.10 -11.49 -31.49
C ILE A 31 -16.77 -11.89 -30.84
N ILE A 32 -16.61 -11.70 -29.52
CA ILE A 32 -15.39 -12.07 -28.79
C ILE A 32 -15.08 -13.56 -28.95
N LYS A 33 -16.10 -14.43 -28.84
CA LYS A 33 -15.94 -15.86 -29.07
C LYS A 33 -15.39 -16.16 -30.45
N LEU A 34 -15.98 -15.58 -31.51
CA LEU A 34 -15.55 -15.77 -32.88
C LEU A 34 -14.11 -15.31 -33.11
N ILE A 35 -13.72 -14.15 -32.53
CA ILE A 35 -12.35 -13.63 -32.58
C ILE A 35 -11.38 -14.60 -31.88
N LEU A 36 -11.69 -15.07 -30.67
CA LEU A 36 -10.84 -16.01 -29.94
C LEU A 36 -10.69 -17.34 -30.68
N GLU A 37 -11.79 -17.86 -31.24
CA GLU A 37 -11.77 -19.13 -32.00
C GLU A 37 -11.06 -18.98 -33.37
N SER A 38 -11.10 -17.82 -34.00
CA SER A 38 -10.30 -17.50 -35.19
C SER A 38 -8.84 -17.37 -34.85
N TYR A 39 -8.53 -16.68 -33.75
CA TYR A 39 -7.13 -16.41 -33.35
C TYR A 39 -6.40 -17.68 -32.92
N TYR A 40 -7.04 -18.62 -32.19
CA TYR A 40 -6.37 -19.89 -31.86
C TYR A 40 -6.04 -20.70 -33.14
N LYS A 41 -6.90 -20.67 -34.18
CA LYS A 41 -6.62 -21.31 -35.48
C LYS A 41 -5.39 -20.69 -36.16
N LYS A 42 -5.29 -19.33 -36.13
CA LYS A 42 -4.11 -18.62 -36.65
C LYS A 42 -2.84 -19.04 -35.89
N LEU A 43 -2.89 -19.08 -34.56
CA LEU A 43 -1.77 -19.52 -33.73
C LEU A 43 -1.41 -20.98 -33.97
N MET A 44 -2.40 -21.85 -34.19
CA MET A 44 -2.19 -23.26 -34.49
C MET A 44 -1.44 -23.45 -35.81
N ASN A 45 -1.73 -22.66 -36.82
CA ASN A 45 -1.06 -22.72 -38.12
C ASN A 45 0.34 -22.12 -38.10
N ALA A 46 0.56 -21.08 -37.29
CA ALA A 46 1.85 -20.36 -37.19
C ALA A 46 2.82 -20.93 -36.14
N ARG A 47 2.42 -21.95 -35.36
CA ARG A 47 3.24 -22.50 -34.29
C ARG A 47 4.45 -23.27 -34.81
N ASP A 48 5.50 -23.34 -34.02
CA ASP A 48 6.56 -24.36 -34.19
C ASP A 48 5.99 -25.73 -33.78
N SER A 49 5.76 -26.59 -34.76
CA SER A 49 5.18 -27.94 -34.55
C SER A 49 6.12 -28.89 -33.79
N LYS A 50 7.43 -28.66 -33.82
CA LYS A 50 8.42 -29.45 -33.07
C LYS A 50 8.35 -29.13 -31.58
N LYS A 51 8.16 -27.86 -31.23
CA LYS A 51 8.08 -27.40 -29.83
C LYS A 51 6.68 -27.59 -29.24
N TYR A 52 5.62 -27.29 -30.02
CA TYR A 52 4.23 -27.30 -29.54
C TYR A 52 3.45 -28.45 -30.19
N ARG A 53 3.45 -29.63 -29.54
CA ARG A 53 2.71 -30.82 -30.02
C ARG A 53 1.23 -30.66 -29.73
N HIS A 54 0.38 -30.61 -30.75
CA HIS A 54 -1.07 -30.47 -30.61
C HIS A 54 -1.70 -31.68 -29.93
N LYS A 55 -2.51 -31.49 -28.90
CA LYS A 55 -3.19 -32.54 -28.10
C LYS A 55 -4.73 -32.47 -28.17
N GLY A 56 -5.26 -31.71 -29.12
CA GLY A 56 -6.69 -31.54 -29.30
C GLY A 56 -7.22 -30.19 -28.85
N LEU A 57 -8.55 -30.08 -28.85
CA LEU A 57 -9.23 -28.84 -28.47
C LEU A 57 -9.86 -28.99 -27.07
N ARG A 58 -9.79 -27.93 -26.29
CA ARG A 58 -10.47 -27.82 -24.98
C ARG A 58 -11.45 -26.65 -25.00
N THR A 59 -12.68 -26.93 -24.56
CA THR A 59 -13.67 -25.88 -24.29
C THR A 59 -13.37 -25.26 -22.92
N THR A 60 -13.35 -23.97 -22.85
CA THR A 60 -13.25 -23.20 -21.61
C THR A 60 -14.29 -22.10 -21.60
N HIS A 61 -14.44 -21.42 -20.45
CA HIS A 61 -15.30 -20.25 -20.34
C HIS A 61 -14.60 -19.16 -19.55
N ILE A 62 -14.99 -17.91 -19.81
CA ILE A 62 -14.53 -16.74 -19.07
C ILE A 62 -15.71 -15.79 -18.85
N ASN A 63 -15.87 -15.33 -17.61
CA ASN A 63 -16.85 -14.31 -17.27
C ASN A 63 -16.26 -12.93 -17.55
N THR A 64 -16.98 -12.12 -18.31
CA THR A 64 -16.60 -10.76 -18.68
C THR A 64 -17.69 -9.77 -18.23
N VAL A 65 -17.46 -8.49 -18.36
CA VAL A 65 -18.49 -7.45 -18.09
C VAL A 65 -19.72 -7.61 -18.97
N MET A 66 -19.58 -8.23 -20.16
CA MET A 66 -20.68 -8.49 -21.10
C MET A 66 -21.40 -9.81 -20.86
N GLY A 67 -20.85 -10.69 -20.00
CA GLY A 67 -21.39 -12.02 -19.72
C GLY A 67 -20.38 -13.14 -19.86
N GLU A 68 -20.86 -14.38 -19.79
CA GLU A 68 -20.04 -15.59 -19.94
C GLU A 68 -19.77 -15.88 -21.42
N ILE A 69 -18.49 -16.09 -21.74
CA ILE A 69 -18.04 -16.49 -23.08
C ILE A 69 -17.52 -17.93 -23.02
N LYS A 70 -18.17 -18.88 -23.72
CA LYS A 70 -17.69 -20.24 -23.90
C LYS A 70 -17.01 -20.37 -25.26
N PHE A 71 -15.73 -20.75 -25.27
CA PHE A 71 -14.95 -20.89 -26.51
C PHE A 71 -14.02 -22.10 -26.49
N LYS A 72 -13.65 -22.55 -27.69
CA LYS A 72 -12.68 -23.64 -27.88
C LYS A 72 -11.29 -23.07 -28.05
N ARG A 73 -10.27 -23.73 -27.50
CA ARG A 73 -8.85 -23.41 -27.67
C ARG A 73 -8.03 -24.68 -27.86
N ALA A 74 -6.91 -24.54 -28.57
CA ALA A 74 -5.99 -25.65 -28.81
C ALA A 74 -5.08 -25.86 -27.58
N MET A 75 -4.94 -27.14 -27.21
CA MET A 75 -4.06 -27.61 -26.13
C MET A 75 -2.75 -28.14 -26.73
N TYR A 76 -1.62 -27.74 -26.17
CA TYR A 76 -0.32 -28.18 -26.62
C TYR A 76 0.48 -28.79 -25.49
N GLU A 77 1.26 -29.81 -25.85
CA GLU A 77 2.29 -30.40 -25.00
C GLU A 77 3.63 -29.80 -25.40
N ILE A 78 4.39 -29.35 -24.43
CA ILE A 78 5.78 -28.90 -24.59
C ILE A 78 6.69 -29.69 -23.66
N ASN A 79 7.94 -29.89 -24.07
CA ASN A 79 8.99 -30.39 -23.21
C ASN A 79 9.87 -29.20 -22.78
N ASP A 80 9.89 -28.89 -21.50
CA ASP A 80 10.67 -27.83 -20.91
C ASP A 80 11.71 -28.47 -19.96
N ASN A 81 12.96 -28.60 -20.44
CA ASN A 81 14.06 -29.21 -19.70
C ASN A 81 13.76 -30.62 -19.16
N GLY A 82 13.14 -31.48 -19.99
CA GLY A 82 12.77 -32.84 -19.61
C GLY A 82 11.43 -32.98 -18.88
N ILE A 83 10.75 -31.86 -18.57
CA ILE A 83 9.44 -31.86 -17.92
C ILE A 83 8.36 -31.60 -18.96
N THR A 84 7.44 -32.53 -19.09
CA THR A 84 6.28 -32.38 -19.97
C THR A 84 5.23 -31.46 -19.34
N LYS A 85 4.88 -30.38 -20.05
CA LYS A 85 3.87 -29.39 -19.62
C LYS A 85 2.78 -29.23 -20.66
N ILE A 86 1.55 -28.96 -20.19
CA ILE A 86 0.44 -28.57 -21.05
C ILE A 86 0.30 -27.06 -21.05
N VAL A 87 0.26 -26.48 -22.24
CA VAL A 87 0.14 -25.03 -22.45
C VAL A 87 -0.97 -24.69 -23.45
N TYR A 88 -1.49 -23.48 -23.36
CA TYR A 88 -2.48 -22.92 -24.25
C TYR A 88 -1.95 -21.62 -24.85
N LEU A 89 -1.47 -21.67 -26.09
CA LEU A 89 -0.88 -20.51 -26.77
C LEU A 89 -1.82 -19.31 -26.84
N LEU A 90 -3.14 -19.54 -26.96
CA LEU A 90 -4.13 -18.46 -26.93
C LEU A 90 -4.11 -17.72 -25.60
N ASP A 91 -4.08 -18.46 -24.49
CA ASP A 91 -4.09 -17.88 -23.15
C ASP A 91 -2.81 -17.09 -22.87
N GLU A 92 -1.66 -17.66 -23.26
CA GLU A 92 -0.36 -17.00 -23.10
C GLU A 92 -0.27 -15.71 -23.92
N LYS A 93 -0.67 -15.74 -25.20
CA LYS A 93 -0.57 -14.58 -26.10
C LYS A 93 -1.52 -13.45 -25.71
N LEU A 94 -2.71 -13.77 -25.20
CA LEU A 94 -3.70 -12.78 -24.78
C LEU A 94 -3.69 -12.51 -23.27
N LYS A 95 -2.76 -13.13 -22.53
CA LYS A 95 -2.69 -13.05 -21.06
C LYS A 95 -4.06 -13.33 -20.41
N LEU A 96 -4.79 -14.33 -20.93
CA LEU A 96 -6.11 -14.69 -20.41
C LEU A 96 -6.00 -15.32 -19.03
N ASN A 97 -6.71 -14.77 -18.04
CA ASN A 97 -6.80 -15.38 -16.72
C ASN A 97 -7.84 -16.52 -16.70
N THR A 98 -7.52 -17.61 -17.37
CA THR A 98 -8.44 -18.77 -17.49
C THR A 98 -8.54 -19.61 -16.22
N ASP A 99 -7.54 -19.56 -15.32
CA ASP A 99 -7.59 -20.27 -14.03
C ASP A 99 -8.69 -19.72 -13.12
N GLY A 100 -8.85 -18.40 -13.10
CA GLY A 100 -9.91 -17.72 -12.37
C GLY A 100 -11.23 -17.65 -13.11
N LYS A 101 -11.24 -17.95 -14.41
CA LYS A 101 -12.40 -17.84 -15.32
C LYS A 101 -13.09 -16.47 -15.29
N ILE A 102 -12.31 -15.42 -15.08
CA ILE A 102 -12.77 -14.03 -14.97
C ILE A 102 -11.81 -13.15 -15.74
N SER A 103 -12.34 -12.27 -16.60
CA SER A 103 -11.53 -11.32 -17.37
C SER A 103 -10.89 -10.26 -16.47
N ASN A 104 -9.73 -9.72 -16.88
CA ASN A 104 -9.07 -8.63 -16.16
C ASN A 104 -10.01 -7.43 -16.01
N ASN A 105 -10.74 -7.04 -17.05
CA ASN A 105 -11.69 -5.95 -17.01
C ASN A 105 -12.80 -6.16 -15.94
N LEU A 106 -13.34 -7.38 -15.80
CA LEU A 106 -14.32 -7.68 -14.76
C LEU A 106 -13.68 -7.65 -13.36
N MET A 107 -12.43 -8.11 -13.22
CA MET A 107 -11.69 -7.98 -11.95
C MET A 107 -11.42 -6.52 -11.60
N GLU A 108 -11.04 -5.70 -12.56
CA GLU A 108 -10.85 -4.25 -12.38
C GLU A 108 -12.15 -3.58 -11.93
N LYS A 109 -13.28 -3.96 -12.54
CA LYS A 109 -14.60 -3.48 -12.10
C LYS A 109 -14.91 -3.85 -10.63
N VAL A 110 -14.53 -5.05 -10.20
CA VAL A 110 -14.63 -5.46 -8.78
C VAL A 110 -13.75 -4.59 -7.89
N VAL A 111 -12.50 -4.29 -8.32
CA VAL A 111 -11.56 -3.43 -7.59
C VAL A 111 -12.08 -1.98 -7.47
N GLU A 112 -12.77 -1.47 -8.48
CA GLU A 112 -13.38 -0.13 -8.45
C GLU A 112 -14.58 -0.06 -7.48
N VAL A 113 -15.46 -1.06 -7.53
CA VAL A 113 -16.76 -1.04 -6.80
C VAL A 113 -16.62 -1.37 -5.33
N VAL A 114 -15.73 -2.32 -4.97
CA VAL A 114 -15.62 -2.79 -3.57
C VAL A 114 -15.21 -1.70 -2.57
N PRO A 115 -14.25 -0.79 -2.86
CA PRO A 115 -13.88 0.28 -1.93
C PRO A 115 -15.00 1.30 -1.65
N ILE A 116 -15.83 1.57 -2.65
CA ILE A 116 -16.90 2.58 -2.56
C ILE A 116 -18.19 2.04 -1.93
N THR A 117 -18.30 0.70 -1.80
CA THR A 117 -19.41 0.03 -1.12
C THR A 117 -19.02 -0.37 0.29
N ASP A 118 -19.98 -0.44 1.20
CA ASP A 118 -19.70 -0.79 2.61
C ASP A 118 -19.66 -2.31 2.87
N SER A 119 -20.06 -3.14 1.91
CA SER A 119 -20.03 -4.62 2.04
C SER A 119 -19.86 -5.32 0.70
N TYR A 120 -19.40 -6.58 0.74
CA TYR A 120 -19.33 -7.41 -0.48
C TYR A 120 -20.72 -7.73 -1.05
N ARG A 121 -21.77 -7.80 -0.21
CA ARG A 121 -23.14 -7.97 -0.67
C ARG A 121 -23.66 -6.77 -1.45
N LYS A 122 -23.36 -5.54 -0.97
CA LYS A 122 -23.69 -4.34 -1.75
C LYS A 122 -22.87 -4.24 -3.05
N ALA A 123 -21.59 -4.61 -3.00
CA ALA A 123 -20.78 -4.70 -4.22
C ALA A 123 -21.33 -5.71 -5.23
N GLU A 124 -21.84 -6.87 -4.76
CA GLU A 124 -22.55 -7.86 -5.58
C GLU A 124 -23.74 -7.23 -6.32
N ILE A 125 -24.58 -6.50 -5.61
CA ILE A 125 -25.74 -5.82 -6.21
C ILE A 125 -25.28 -4.85 -7.29
N VAL A 126 -24.36 -3.95 -6.97
CA VAL A 126 -23.87 -2.93 -7.91
C VAL A 126 -23.23 -3.55 -9.14
N ILE A 127 -22.38 -4.57 -8.97
CA ILE A 127 -21.69 -5.23 -10.10
C ILE A 127 -22.70 -5.95 -10.99
N ASN A 128 -23.63 -6.69 -10.39
CA ASN A 128 -24.64 -7.45 -11.14
C ASN A 128 -25.66 -6.56 -11.84
N GLU A 129 -25.91 -5.36 -11.33
CA GLU A 129 -26.76 -4.35 -11.99
C GLU A 129 -26.03 -3.59 -13.11
N THR A 130 -24.72 -3.35 -12.97
CA THR A 130 -23.94 -2.55 -13.93
C THR A 130 -23.21 -3.39 -14.99
N THR A 131 -23.27 -4.69 -14.90
CA THR A 131 -22.68 -5.62 -15.88
C THR A 131 -23.71 -6.69 -16.29
N ASN A 132 -23.46 -7.37 -17.40
CA ASN A 132 -24.30 -8.51 -17.80
C ASN A 132 -23.71 -9.85 -17.30
N THR A 133 -23.19 -9.86 -16.08
CA THR A 133 -22.65 -11.07 -15.43
C THR A 133 -23.17 -11.18 -14.01
N THR A 134 -23.15 -12.38 -13.44
CA THR A 134 -23.55 -12.63 -12.06
C THR A 134 -22.35 -13.10 -11.26
N LEU A 135 -21.94 -12.31 -10.28
CA LEU A 135 -20.92 -12.65 -9.30
C LEU A 135 -21.53 -12.68 -7.91
N SER A 136 -21.30 -13.76 -7.16
CA SER A 136 -21.67 -13.80 -5.74
C SER A 136 -20.71 -12.96 -4.88
N HIS A 137 -21.18 -12.46 -3.74
CA HIS A 137 -20.35 -11.72 -2.78
C HIS A 137 -19.13 -12.51 -2.30
N GLU A 138 -19.23 -13.83 -2.23
CA GLU A 138 -18.09 -14.69 -1.91
C GLU A 138 -17.05 -14.71 -3.03
N LYS A 139 -17.49 -14.81 -4.29
CA LYS A 139 -16.58 -14.74 -5.45
C LYS A 139 -15.89 -13.37 -5.51
N ILE A 140 -16.64 -12.29 -5.28
CA ILE A 140 -16.10 -10.92 -5.19
C ILE A 140 -15.03 -10.83 -4.10
N ARG A 141 -15.33 -11.36 -2.89
CA ARG A 141 -14.36 -11.42 -1.79
C ARG A 141 -13.08 -12.18 -2.19
N ASN A 142 -13.23 -13.33 -2.85
CA ASN A 142 -12.09 -14.15 -3.28
C ASN A 142 -11.23 -13.44 -4.33
N ILE A 143 -11.82 -12.67 -5.24
CA ILE A 143 -11.11 -11.81 -6.20
C ILE A 143 -10.29 -10.76 -5.43
N ILE A 144 -10.90 -10.05 -4.49
CA ILE A 144 -10.22 -9.02 -3.68
C ILE A 144 -9.05 -9.61 -2.88
N VAL A 145 -9.23 -10.79 -2.27
CA VAL A 145 -8.16 -11.47 -1.53
C VAL A 145 -7.01 -11.82 -2.47
N LYS A 146 -7.29 -12.45 -3.62
CA LYS A 146 -6.27 -12.85 -4.61
C LYS A 146 -5.49 -11.64 -5.14
N ILE A 147 -6.15 -10.53 -5.46
CA ILE A 147 -5.48 -9.30 -5.92
C ILE A 147 -4.66 -8.68 -4.81
N GLY A 148 -5.21 -8.58 -3.60
CA GLY A 148 -4.49 -8.05 -2.43
C GLY A 148 -3.25 -8.86 -2.04
N GLU A 149 -3.28 -10.19 -2.25
CA GLU A 149 -2.11 -11.07 -2.10
C GLU A 149 -1.04 -10.77 -3.17
N LYS A 150 -1.44 -10.60 -4.43
CA LYS A 150 -0.51 -10.22 -5.52
C LYS A 150 0.15 -8.87 -5.21
N ILE A 151 -0.63 -7.86 -4.76
CA ILE A 151 -0.08 -6.57 -4.33
C ILE A 151 0.90 -6.75 -3.18
N SER A 152 0.53 -7.51 -2.15
CA SER A 152 1.39 -7.76 -0.99
C SER A 152 2.69 -8.48 -1.38
N LYS A 153 2.63 -9.39 -2.35
CA LYS A 153 3.80 -10.08 -2.90
C LYS A 153 4.74 -9.09 -3.61
N LYS A 154 4.18 -8.22 -4.47
CA LYS A 154 4.96 -7.19 -5.18
C LYS A 154 5.60 -6.20 -4.20
N GLU A 155 4.87 -5.74 -3.19
CA GLU A 155 5.41 -4.88 -2.12
C GLU A 155 6.53 -5.57 -1.31
N ASN A 156 6.43 -6.88 -1.07
CA ASN A 156 7.48 -7.66 -0.43
C ASN A 156 8.74 -7.75 -1.31
N GLU A 157 8.55 -7.87 -2.61
CA GLU A 157 9.63 -7.92 -3.59
C GLU A 157 10.33 -6.55 -3.70
N GLU A 158 9.57 -5.44 -3.79
CA GLU A 158 10.10 -4.07 -3.74
C GLU A 158 11.01 -3.87 -2.52
N ARG A 159 10.57 -4.29 -1.33
CA ARG A 159 11.38 -4.20 -0.09
C ARG A 159 12.65 -5.05 -0.15
N LYS A 160 12.57 -6.26 -0.71
CA LYS A 160 13.74 -7.14 -0.84
C LYS A 160 14.77 -6.60 -1.83
N LEU A 161 14.31 -6.07 -2.97
CA LEU A 161 15.19 -5.45 -3.97
C LEU A 161 15.84 -4.18 -3.41
N PHE A 162 15.10 -3.38 -2.64
CA PHE A 162 15.64 -2.22 -1.95
C PHE A 162 16.73 -2.60 -0.94
N ASP A 163 16.48 -3.61 -0.09
CA ASP A 163 17.47 -4.11 0.87
C ASP A 163 18.74 -4.65 0.20
N LYS A 164 18.64 -5.12 -1.05
CA LYS A 164 19.76 -5.62 -1.85
C LYS A 164 20.43 -4.56 -2.73
N ASN A 165 19.94 -3.32 -2.69
CA ASN A 165 20.37 -2.24 -3.60
C ASN A 165 20.19 -2.57 -5.09
N GLN A 166 19.16 -3.33 -5.43
CA GLN A 166 18.84 -3.79 -6.78
C GLN A 166 17.69 -3.02 -7.45
N LEU A 167 17.11 -2.01 -6.79
CA LEU A 167 16.10 -1.15 -7.42
C LEU A 167 16.77 -0.12 -8.34
N VAL A 168 16.13 0.12 -9.48
CA VAL A 168 16.52 1.21 -10.37
C VAL A 168 16.16 2.54 -9.71
N ALA A 169 17.12 3.47 -9.67
CA ALA A 169 16.91 4.80 -9.11
C ALA A 169 15.97 5.64 -9.98
N GLY A 170 15.06 6.36 -9.34
CA GLY A 170 14.19 7.30 -10.02
C GLY A 170 14.89 8.58 -10.42
N LEU A 171 14.37 9.25 -11.43
CA LEU A 171 14.95 10.47 -12.00
C LEU A 171 14.10 11.72 -11.72
N LYS A 172 12.93 11.57 -11.10
CA LYS A 172 12.03 12.69 -10.83
C LYS A 172 12.61 13.60 -9.76
N GLU A 173 12.81 14.86 -10.07
CA GLU A 173 13.28 15.86 -9.12
C GLU A 173 12.12 16.44 -8.29
N VAL A 174 12.29 16.47 -6.98
CA VAL A 174 11.40 17.16 -6.01
C VAL A 174 12.25 17.77 -4.90
N THR A 175 11.83 18.93 -4.40
CA THR A 175 12.55 19.62 -3.31
C THR A 175 12.07 19.20 -1.93
N ALA A 176 10.81 18.77 -1.80
CA ALA A 176 10.24 18.30 -0.55
C ALA A 176 9.27 17.13 -0.77
N LEU A 177 9.19 16.24 0.22
CA LEU A 177 8.18 15.20 0.34
C LEU A 177 7.48 15.29 1.68
N PHE A 178 6.16 15.22 1.63
CA PHE A 178 5.29 15.25 2.79
C PHE A 178 4.69 13.86 3.01
N GLU A 179 4.71 13.42 4.25
CA GLU A 179 4.25 12.08 4.64
C GLU A 179 3.30 12.20 5.83
N GLU A 180 2.17 11.52 5.80
CA GLU A 180 1.25 11.47 6.92
C GLU A 180 0.92 10.02 7.27
N ALA A 181 0.96 9.70 8.56
CA ALA A 181 0.82 8.34 9.06
C ALA A 181 -0.16 8.26 10.24
N ASP A 182 -1.17 7.38 10.10
CA ASP A 182 -2.16 7.11 11.15
C ASP A 182 -2.79 5.72 10.96
N GLY A 183 -3.59 5.25 11.90
CA GLY A 183 -4.21 3.93 11.86
C GLY A 183 -5.63 3.89 12.40
N ILE A 184 -6.36 2.87 11.98
CA ILE A 184 -7.69 2.56 12.52
C ILE A 184 -7.68 1.22 13.25
N TRP A 185 -8.48 1.11 14.30
CA TRP A 185 -8.65 -0.13 15.03
C TRP A 185 -9.87 -0.90 14.53
N ILE A 186 -9.64 -2.07 13.91
CA ILE A 186 -10.69 -2.95 13.39
C ILE A 186 -10.89 -4.16 14.30
N ASN A 187 -12.15 -4.63 14.43
CA ASN A 187 -12.47 -5.82 15.21
C ASN A 187 -12.02 -7.08 14.47
N LEU A 188 -11.43 -8.03 15.20
CA LEU A 188 -11.06 -9.34 14.67
C LEU A 188 -12.18 -10.36 14.82
N GLN A 189 -12.25 -11.31 13.88
CA GLN A 189 -13.15 -12.47 13.90
C GLN A 189 -12.41 -13.78 13.61
N GLY A 190 -13.12 -14.89 13.78
CA GLY A 190 -12.64 -16.23 13.43
C GLY A 190 -11.37 -16.64 14.19
N LYS A 191 -10.45 -17.29 13.50
CA LYS A 191 -9.17 -17.80 14.04
C LYS A 191 -8.31 -16.68 14.63
N ASP A 192 -8.17 -15.56 13.92
CA ASP A 192 -7.36 -14.42 14.36
C ASP A 192 -7.83 -13.83 15.69
N ARG A 193 -9.18 -13.80 15.92
CA ARG A 193 -9.74 -13.39 17.21
C ARG A 193 -9.39 -14.34 18.31
N LYS A 194 -9.53 -15.66 18.07
CA LYS A 194 -9.23 -16.70 19.06
C LYS A 194 -7.77 -16.67 19.49
N GLU A 195 -6.85 -16.63 18.52
CA GLU A 195 -5.41 -16.56 18.77
C GLU A 195 -5.01 -15.31 19.56
N LYS A 196 -5.55 -14.16 19.22
CA LYS A 196 -5.25 -12.90 19.92
C LYS A 196 -5.84 -12.88 21.32
N LEU A 197 -7.01 -13.46 21.52
CA LEU A 197 -7.65 -13.60 22.83
C LEU A 197 -6.77 -14.46 23.75
N GLU A 198 -6.28 -15.59 23.26
CA GLU A 198 -5.38 -16.49 23.99
C GLU A 198 -4.05 -15.81 24.35
N GLN A 199 -3.47 -15.04 23.42
CA GLN A 199 -2.28 -14.25 23.71
C GLN A 199 -2.51 -13.22 24.82
N ASN A 200 -3.69 -12.55 24.81
CA ASN A 200 -4.03 -11.58 25.84
C ASN A 200 -4.27 -12.25 27.20
N LYS A 201 -4.87 -13.45 27.22
CA LYS A 201 -5.04 -14.26 28.44
C LYS A 201 -3.68 -14.61 29.08
N LYS A 202 -2.77 -15.18 28.28
CA LYS A 202 -1.40 -15.52 28.74
C LYS A 202 -0.63 -14.29 29.23
N LYS A 203 -0.85 -13.12 28.62
CA LYS A 203 -0.23 -11.87 29.07
C LYS A 203 -0.81 -11.39 30.39
N ALA A 204 -2.13 -11.45 30.57
CA ALA A 204 -2.79 -11.08 31.83
C ALA A 204 -2.34 -11.99 32.98
N GLU A 205 -2.24 -13.31 32.75
CA GLU A 205 -1.71 -14.27 33.71
C GLU A 205 -0.28 -13.95 34.17
N LYS A 206 0.62 -13.59 33.18
CA LYS A 206 2.00 -13.19 33.50
C LYS A 206 2.10 -11.88 34.29
N GLU A 207 1.16 -10.96 34.05
CA GLU A 207 1.12 -9.64 34.72
C GLU A 207 0.25 -9.63 35.97
N ASN A 208 -0.27 -10.78 36.43
CA ASN A 208 -1.24 -10.93 37.55
C ASN A 208 -2.42 -9.95 37.44
N LYS A 209 -2.96 -9.78 36.20
CA LYS A 209 -4.12 -8.92 35.90
C LYS A 209 -5.36 -9.76 35.63
N GLU A 210 -6.50 -9.20 35.99
CA GLU A 210 -7.81 -9.82 35.68
C GLU A 210 -8.00 -9.85 34.13
N PHE A 211 -8.44 -11.01 33.63
CA PHE A 211 -8.71 -11.23 32.22
C PHE A 211 -10.21 -11.21 31.93
N ASN A 212 -10.63 -10.32 31.02
CA ASN A 212 -12.02 -10.27 30.55
C ASN A 212 -12.19 -11.04 29.24
N PRO A 213 -12.83 -12.24 29.23
CA PRO A 213 -13.02 -13.04 28.01
C PRO A 213 -13.97 -12.41 27.00
N LYS A 214 -14.82 -11.45 27.42
CA LYS A 214 -15.78 -10.72 26.55
C LYS A 214 -15.17 -9.49 25.91
N MET A 215 -13.90 -9.19 26.14
CA MET A 215 -13.24 -8.02 25.57
C MET A 215 -13.29 -8.01 24.02
N LYS A 216 -13.43 -6.83 23.45
CA LYS A 216 -13.33 -6.63 22.00
C LYS A 216 -11.87 -6.78 21.56
N ILE A 217 -11.62 -7.77 20.74
CA ILE A 217 -10.29 -8.02 20.18
C ILE A 217 -10.11 -7.26 18.89
N LYS A 218 -9.16 -6.36 18.87
CA LYS A 218 -8.88 -5.47 17.73
C LYS A 218 -7.44 -5.63 17.22
N THR A 219 -7.24 -5.24 15.97
CA THR A 219 -5.92 -5.03 15.36
C THR A 219 -5.88 -3.67 14.70
N GLU A 220 -4.69 -3.10 14.63
CA GLU A 220 -4.48 -1.83 13.95
C GLU A 220 -4.26 -2.05 12.47
N LEU A 221 -5.02 -1.33 11.65
CA LEU A 221 -4.85 -1.20 10.22
C LEU A 221 -4.23 0.17 9.96
N LYS A 222 -3.04 0.21 9.39
CA LYS A 222 -2.23 1.41 9.20
C LYS A 222 -2.41 1.99 7.81
N LEU A 223 -2.37 3.31 7.73
CA LEU A 223 -2.31 4.08 6.50
C LEU A 223 -1.12 5.03 6.56
N HIS A 224 -0.35 5.05 5.50
CA HIS A 224 0.70 6.02 5.26
C HIS A 224 0.43 6.65 3.89
N VAL A 225 0.37 7.96 3.83
CA VAL A 225 0.26 8.72 2.59
C VAL A 225 1.50 9.56 2.38
N MET A 226 1.97 9.64 1.16
CA MET A 226 3.12 10.43 0.71
C MET A 226 2.69 11.28 -0.49
N TYR A 227 3.13 12.54 -0.52
CA TYR A 227 2.78 13.48 -1.57
C TYR A 227 3.83 14.61 -1.71
N GLU A 228 3.80 15.32 -2.84
CA GLU A 228 4.82 16.32 -3.21
C GLU A 228 4.45 17.76 -2.77
N GLY A 229 3.29 17.97 -2.23
CA GLY A 229 2.72 19.26 -1.86
C GLY A 229 1.26 19.36 -2.28
N TRP A 230 0.78 20.58 -2.43
CA TRP A 230 -0.62 20.85 -2.77
C TRP A 230 -0.69 21.55 -4.12
N LYS A 231 -1.71 21.23 -4.90
CA LYS A 231 -1.92 21.88 -6.19
C LYS A 231 -2.23 23.35 -5.95
N LYS A 232 -1.43 24.24 -6.55
CA LYS A 232 -1.66 25.68 -6.54
C LYS A 232 -2.96 25.99 -7.30
N ASP A 233 -3.64 27.02 -6.90
CA ASP A 233 -4.89 27.49 -7.51
C ASP A 233 -6.06 26.48 -7.49
N ASP A 234 -5.96 25.42 -6.67
CA ASP A 234 -7.05 24.49 -6.37
C ASP A 234 -7.72 24.87 -5.04
N PRO A 235 -8.98 25.33 -5.01
CA PRO A 235 -9.68 25.69 -3.76
C PRO A 235 -9.76 24.56 -2.75
N ARG A 236 -9.66 23.31 -3.20
CA ARG A 236 -9.64 22.10 -2.35
C ARG A 236 -8.26 21.69 -1.88
N HIS A 237 -7.23 22.40 -2.35
CA HIS A 237 -5.82 22.06 -2.07
C HIS A 237 -5.50 20.58 -2.25
N SER A 238 -5.84 20.04 -3.43
CA SER A 238 -5.61 18.64 -3.75
C SER A 238 -4.13 18.28 -3.66
N LEU A 239 -3.85 17.11 -3.08
CA LEU A 239 -2.49 16.61 -2.95
C LEU A 239 -1.89 16.24 -4.31
N VAL A 240 -0.64 16.64 -4.53
CA VAL A 240 0.09 16.35 -5.78
C VAL A 240 0.79 15.00 -5.66
N ASN A 241 0.60 14.14 -6.67
CA ASN A 241 1.24 12.81 -6.78
C ASN A 241 1.17 11.97 -5.50
N LYS A 242 -0.02 11.95 -4.88
CA LYS A 242 -0.25 11.17 -3.66
C LYS A 242 -0.10 9.67 -3.89
N GLN A 243 0.59 9.02 -2.97
CA GLN A 243 0.78 7.58 -2.92
C GLN A 243 0.40 7.05 -1.54
N TYR A 244 -0.09 5.83 -1.50
CA TYR A 244 -0.55 5.22 -0.27
C TYR A 244 0.14 3.89 0.01
N ILE A 245 0.37 3.62 1.29
CA ILE A 245 0.71 2.30 1.82
C ILE A 245 -0.32 1.99 2.90
N ALA A 246 -1.06 0.90 2.76
CA ALA A 246 -2.04 0.49 3.76
C ALA A 246 -1.94 -0.99 4.07
N GLY A 247 -2.23 -1.37 5.32
CA GLY A 247 -2.29 -2.76 5.70
C GLY A 247 -2.02 -3.02 7.18
N ILE A 248 -2.09 -4.30 7.54
CA ILE A 248 -1.68 -4.81 8.85
C ILE A 248 -0.18 -5.13 8.74
N MET A 249 0.65 -4.11 8.88
CA MET A 249 2.10 -4.18 8.66
C MET A 249 2.87 -3.72 9.89
N LYS A 250 4.11 -4.22 10.03
CA LYS A 250 5.05 -3.70 11.04
C LYS A 250 5.55 -2.31 10.62
N PRO A 251 5.86 -1.39 11.56
CA PRO A 251 6.36 -0.06 11.23
C PRO A 251 7.58 -0.07 10.31
N LYS A 252 8.54 -0.95 10.59
CA LYS A 252 9.75 -1.14 9.74
C LYS A 252 9.43 -1.56 8.30
N GLU A 253 8.36 -2.33 8.09
CA GLU A 253 7.95 -2.76 6.76
C GLU A 253 7.33 -1.60 5.96
N ILE A 254 6.57 -0.73 6.63
CA ILE A 254 6.02 0.50 6.03
C ILE A 254 7.16 1.44 5.65
N ALA A 255 8.08 1.70 6.59
CA ALA A 255 9.23 2.57 6.35
C ALA A 255 10.06 2.10 5.15
N LYS A 256 10.41 0.80 5.10
CA LYS A 256 11.18 0.23 3.99
C LYS A 256 10.44 0.32 2.65
N LEU A 257 9.14 0.01 2.62
CA LEU A 257 8.36 0.08 1.39
C LEU A 257 8.24 1.52 0.89
N ARG A 258 8.05 2.48 1.80
CA ARG A 258 8.06 3.90 1.49
C ARG A 258 9.41 4.32 0.89
N ASP A 259 10.52 3.95 1.54
CA ASP A 259 11.86 4.33 1.06
C ASP A 259 12.17 3.67 -0.28
N ALA A 260 11.76 2.42 -0.50
CA ALA A 260 11.85 1.76 -1.80
C ALA A 260 11.11 2.54 -2.90
N ARG A 261 9.89 2.99 -2.63
CA ARG A 261 9.08 3.78 -3.58
C ARG A 261 9.66 5.17 -3.82
N VAL A 262 10.17 5.82 -2.76
CA VAL A 262 10.87 7.10 -2.92
C VAL A 262 12.11 6.92 -3.79
N PHE A 263 12.94 5.91 -3.53
CA PHE A 263 14.16 5.62 -4.28
C PHE A 263 13.86 5.31 -5.76
N SER A 264 12.86 4.49 -6.04
CA SER A 264 12.54 4.10 -7.42
C SER A 264 11.81 5.17 -8.24
N GLN A 265 11.30 6.22 -7.60
CA GLN A 265 10.56 7.29 -8.28
C GLN A 265 11.34 8.59 -8.40
N TYR A 266 12.09 8.96 -7.37
CA TYR A 266 12.71 10.28 -7.26
C TYR A 266 14.23 10.21 -7.30
N ASP A 267 14.84 11.29 -7.81
CA ASP A 267 16.24 11.59 -7.53
C ASP A 267 16.37 12.02 -6.07
N VAL A 268 16.75 11.08 -5.21
CA VAL A 268 16.83 11.30 -3.75
C VAL A 268 17.86 12.37 -3.38
N SER A 269 18.84 12.66 -4.23
CA SER A 269 19.86 13.70 -3.99
C SER A 269 19.28 15.12 -4.06
N LYS A 270 18.12 15.30 -4.70
CA LYS A 270 17.44 16.59 -4.87
C LYS A 270 16.45 16.88 -3.74
N ILE A 271 16.10 15.87 -2.92
CA ILE A 271 15.14 16.04 -1.82
C ILE A 271 15.84 16.74 -0.64
N LYS A 272 15.48 17.99 -0.40
CA LYS A 272 16.03 18.81 0.68
C LYS A 272 15.25 18.66 1.99
N LEU A 273 13.96 18.32 1.91
CA LEU A 273 13.08 18.24 3.07
C LEU A 273 12.16 17.02 2.96
N ARG A 274 12.11 16.24 4.04
CA ARG A 274 11.08 15.20 4.25
C ARG A 274 10.40 15.43 5.59
N VAL A 275 9.08 15.53 5.59
CA VAL A 275 8.28 15.78 6.79
C VAL A 275 7.31 14.66 7.00
N THR A 276 7.29 14.09 8.21
CA THR A 276 6.28 13.11 8.62
C THR A 276 5.37 13.71 9.67
N ASN A 277 4.08 13.80 9.38
CA ASN A 277 3.03 14.23 10.29
C ASN A 277 2.28 13.01 10.84
N GLY A 278 2.00 12.97 12.15
CA GLY A 278 1.32 11.83 12.77
C GLY A 278 0.75 12.12 14.15
N ASP A 279 -0.02 11.18 14.67
CA ASP A 279 -0.73 11.27 15.97
C ASP A 279 0.19 11.24 17.22
N GLY A 280 1.49 11.10 17.06
CA GLY A 280 2.48 10.95 18.15
C GLY A 280 2.68 9.50 18.62
N ALA A 281 2.03 8.51 18.00
CA ALA A 281 2.27 7.10 18.31
C ALA A 281 3.72 6.70 17.99
N LYS A 282 4.26 5.74 18.76
CA LYS A 282 5.64 5.26 18.55
C LYS A 282 5.89 4.75 17.13
N TRP A 283 4.87 4.16 16.51
CA TRP A 283 5.04 3.62 15.17
C TRP A 283 5.05 4.71 14.10
N THR A 284 4.27 5.79 14.24
CA THR A 284 4.27 6.91 13.29
C THR A 284 5.62 7.63 13.32
N LYS A 285 6.17 7.86 14.52
CA LYS A 285 7.56 8.34 14.68
C LYS A 285 8.59 7.39 14.08
N GLY A 286 8.43 6.08 14.31
CA GLY A 286 9.32 5.05 13.79
C GLY A 286 9.27 4.85 12.28
N THR A 287 8.33 5.48 11.58
CA THR A 287 8.28 5.53 10.12
C THR A 287 8.93 6.79 9.53
N THR A 288 9.32 7.77 10.33
CA THR A 288 10.01 8.97 9.83
C THR A 288 11.27 8.59 9.06
N ALA A 289 11.47 9.22 7.90
CA ALA A 289 12.65 8.98 7.09
C ALA A 289 13.93 9.42 7.82
N LYS A 290 15.05 8.75 7.55
CA LYS A 290 16.35 9.18 8.11
C LYS A 290 16.66 10.61 7.65
N GLY A 291 16.94 11.50 8.60
CA GLY A 291 17.13 12.92 8.34
C GLY A 291 15.84 13.71 8.07
N GLY A 292 14.68 13.06 8.16
CA GLY A 292 13.38 13.73 8.04
C GLY A 292 12.94 14.39 9.34
N PHE A 293 12.02 15.33 9.21
CA PHE A 293 11.40 16.04 10.32
C PHE A 293 10.09 15.37 10.72
N TYR A 294 9.90 15.10 12.02
CA TYR A 294 8.64 14.62 12.56
C TYR A 294 7.89 15.71 13.30
N GLN A 295 6.58 15.82 13.05
CA GLN A 295 5.69 16.70 13.80
C GLN A 295 4.42 15.97 14.20
N LYS A 296 3.81 16.40 15.33
CA LYS A 296 2.47 15.93 15.69
C LYS A 296 1.41 16.62 14.87
N ASP A 297 0.41 15.88 14.49
CA ASP A 297 -0.75 16.41 13.80
C ASP A 297 -1.56 17.35 14.68
N GLU A 298 -1.91 18.52 14.16
CA GLU A 298 -2.62 19.56 14.88
C GLU A 298 -4.00 19.14 15.33
N PHE A 299 -4.72 18.41 14.47
CA PHE A 299 -6.05 17.88 14.81
C PHE A 299 -5.99 17.00 16.06
N HIS A 300 -5.01 16.11 16.15
CA HIS A 300 -4.84 15.23 17.31
C HIS A 300 -4.40 15.99 18.57
N ILE A 301 -3.61 17.05 18.44
CA ILE A 301 -3.27 17.91 19.57
C ILE A 301 -4.54 18.55 20.15
N MET A 302 -5.36 19.16 19.29
CA MET A 302 -6.62 19.81 19.71
C MET A 302 -7.63 18.80 20.26
N GLN A 303 -7.65 17.59 19.72
CA GLN A 303 -8.52 16.51 20.23
C GLN A 303 -8.11 16.08 21.67
N GLU A 304 -6.80 15.91 21.93
CA GLU A 304 -6.31 15.56 23.28
C GLU A 304 -6.62 16.70 24.30
N ILE A 305 -6.43 17.95 23.92
CA ILE A 305 -6.78 19.11 24.75
C ILE A 305 -8.28 19.13 25.04
N THR A 306 -9.10 18.99 24.00
CA THR A 306 -10.58 18.99 24.13
C THR A 306 -11.08 17.87 25.04
N ARG A 307 -10.44 16.70 25.00
CA ARG A 307 -10.86 15.55 25.78
C ARG A 307 -10.40 15.59 27.25
N ASP A 308 -9.19 16.07 27.47
CA ASP A 308 -8.49 15.88 28.76
C ASP A 308 -8.44 17.18 29.62
N VAL A 309 -8.89 18.33 29.08
CA VAL A 309 -8.87 19.64 29.74
C VAL A 309 -10.28 20.19 29.97
N PRO A 310 -10.60 20.77 31.15
CA PRO A 310 -11.84 21.53 31.37
C PRO A 310 -12.02 22.64 30.36
N LYS A 311 -13.29 22.96 30.01
CA LYS A 311 -13.62 23.85 28.88
C LYS A 311 -12.98 25.23 29.00
N GLU A 312 -12.95 25.80 30.21
CA GLU A 312 -12.42 27.13 30.55
C GLU A 312 -10.92 27.30 30.26
N TYR A 313 -10.15 26.20 30.25
CA TYR A 313 -8.69 26.23 30.03
C TYR A 313 -8.30 25.81 28.62
N ARG A 314 -9.22 25.32 27.80
CA ARG A 314 -8.93 24.85 26.44
C ARG A 314 -8.43 25.97 25.55
N GLU A 315 -9.09 27.13 25.62
CA GLU A 315 -8.72 28.32 24.83
C GLU A 315 -7.32 28.80 25.18
N LEU A 316 -6.98 28.83 26.48
CA LEU A 316 -5.64 29.22 26.91
C LEU A 316 -4.56 28.29 26.37
N LEU A 317 -4.72 26.97 26.48
CA LEU A 317 -3.74 26.00 25.96
C LEU A 317 -3.66 26.06 24.44
N THR A 318 -4.78 26.22 23.75
CA THR A 318 -4.82 26.37 22.30
C THR A 318 -4.10 27.64 21.86
N ASP A 319 -4.31 28.75 22.56
CA ASP A 319 -3.66 30.03 22.28
C ASP A 319 -2.13 29.98 22.51
N LEU A 320 -1.66 29.31 23.56
CA LEU A 320 -0.25 29.08 23.80
C LEU A 320 0.41 28.26 22.68
N ILE A 321 -0.28 27.22 22.18
CA ILE A 321 0.22 26.42 21.06
C ILE A 321 0.28 27.25 19.79
N ASN A 322 -0.77 28.02 19.49
CA ASN A 322 -0.84 28.89 18.31
C ASN A 322 0.22 30.00 18.35
N LYS A 323 0.55 30.52 19.55
CA LYS A 323 1.60 31.49 19.77
C LYS A 323 3.01 30.89 19.91
N LYS A 324 3.13 29.55 19.82
CA LYS A 324 4.40 28.80 19.95
C LYS A 324 5.07 28.97 21.33
N GLU A 325 4.27 29.28 22.36
CA GLU A 325 4.75 29.50 23.74
C GLU A 325 4.77 28.16 24.51
N TYR A 326 5.43 27.14 23.95
CA TYR A 326 5.42 25.76 24.44
C TYR A 326 5.93 25.60 25.87
N GLU A 327 6.85 26.44 26.28
CA GLU A 327 7.41 26.49 27.65
C GLU A 327 6.36 26.87 28.71
N LYS A 328 5.32 27.61 28.33
CA LYS A 328 4.22 28.00 29.22
C LYS A 328 3.16 26.90 29.42
N ILE A 329 3.15 25.87 28.59
CA ILE A 329 2.18 24.77 28.68
C ILE A 329 2.30 24.03 30.01
N LYS A 330 3.53 23.69 30.43
CA LYS A 330 3.77 22.99 31.68
C LYS A 330 3.32 23.77 32.93
N PRO A 331 3.62 25.06 33.09
CA PRO A 331 3.05 25.91 34.16
C PRO A 331 1.52 25.86 34.21
N VAL A 332 0.85 26.02 33.06
CA VAL A 332 -0.62 25.97 32.97
C VAL A 332 -1.17 24.61 33.41
N ILE A 333 -0.56 23.52 32.98
CA ILE A 333 -0.95 22.17 33.42
C ILE A 333 -0.75 21.98 34.93
N ASN A 334 0.30 22.58 35.51
CA ASN A 334 0.53 22.54 36.95
C ASN A 334 -0.52 23.33 37.74
N SER A 335 -0.92 24.53 37.24
CA SER A 335 -2.01 25.29 37.84
C SER A 335 -3.34 24.50 37.83
N LEU A 336 -3.64 23.85 36.68
CA LEU A 336 -4.79 22.96 36.59
C LEU A 336 -4.75 21.80 37.58
N ARG A 337 -3.59 21.22 37.86
CA ARG A 337 -3.44 20.18 38.88
C ARG A 337 -3.79 20.68 40.27
N TYR A 338 -3.33 21.87 40.58
CA TYR A 338 -3.62 22.50 41.88
C TYR A 338 -5.10 22.77 42.06
N GLU A 339 -5.76 23.35 41.05
CA GLU A 339 -7.17 23.67 41.09
C GLU A 339 -8.09 22.45 41.14
N LEU A 340 -7.75 21.37 40.43
CA LEU A 340 -8.52 20.13 40.42
C LEU A 340 -8.36 19.30 41.70
N GLY A 341 -7.64 19.80 42.69
CA GLY A 341 -7.67 19.32 44.09
C GLY A 341 -7.33 17.85 44.32
N GLY A 342 -6.51 17.24 43.47
CA GLY A 342 -6.06 15.87 43.63
C GLY A 342 -7.04 14.78 43.19
N GLU A 343 -8.09 15.11 42.44
CA GLU A 343 -8.98 14.11 41.84
C GLU A 343 -8.17 13.15 40.95
N TYR A 344 -8.10 11.89 41.33
CA TYR A 344 -7.22 10.86 40.71
C TYR A 344 -7.42 10.77 39.18
N GLN A 345 -8.67 10.79 38.71
CA GLN A 345 -8.95 10.66 37.28
C GLN A 345 -8.51 11.89 36.47
N ALA A 346 -8.70 13.10 37.02
CA ALA A 346 -8.27 14.36 36.41
C ALA A 346 -6.72 14.42 36.36
N MET A 347 -6.05 14.05 37.46
CA MET A 347 -4.59 13.98 37.50
C MET A 347 -4.01 13.01 36.47
N LYS A 348 -4.61 11.85 36.30
CA LYS A 348 -4.21 10.86 35.29
C LYS A 348 -4.35 11.41 33.87
N LYS A 349 -5.42 12.13 33.57
CA LYS A 349 -5.63 12.80 32.26
C LYS A 349 -4.58 13.89 32.02
N LEU A 350 -4.35 14.76 32.99
CA LEU A 350 -3.37 15.83 32.86
C LEU A 350 -1.93 15.29 32.69
N ASN A 351 -1.56 14.24 33.42
CA ASN A 351 -0.26 13.59 33.27
C ASN A 351 -0.07 13.00 31.86
N LYS A 352 -1.15 12.41 31.32
CA LYS A 352 -1.16 11.88 29.96
C LYS A 352 -1.02 13.01 28.94
N LEU A 353 -1.76 14.10 29.10
CA LEU A 353 -1.71 15.28 28.23
C LEU A 353 -0.33 15.91 28.26
N GLU A 354 0.26 16.16 29.44
CA GLU A 354 1.61 16.69 29.56
C GLU A 354 2.65 15.82 28.85
N SER A 355 2.58 14.50 29.06
CA SER A 355 3.46 13.55 28.37
C SER A 355 3.27 13.60 26.85
N TYR A 356 2.05 13.77 26.40
CA TYR A 356 1.72 13.88 24.97
C TYR A 356 2.25 15.20 24.38
N LEU A 357 2.07 16.33 25.06
CA LEU A 357 2.47 17.66 24.58
C LEU A 357 3.96 17.96 24.72
N ARG A 358 4.75 17.10 25.40
CA ARG A 358 6.16 17.39 25.71
C ARG A 358 7.05 17.61 24.48
N ASN A 359 6.82 16.85 23.38
CA ASN A 359 7.69 16.81 22.22
C ASN A 359 6.90 16.90 20.91
N ASP A 360 7.56 17.26 19.83
CA ASP A 360 7.09 17.21 18.44
C ASP A 360 5.92 18.17 18.14
N LEU A 361 5.79 19.27 18.90
CA LEU A 361 4.78 20.30 18.66
C LEU A 361 5.19 21.27 17.55
N ALA A 362 6.49 21.45 17.35
CA ALA A 362 7.01 22.34 16.32
C ALA A 362 6.55 21.88 14.91
N ARG A 363 6.33 22.84 14.02
CA ARG A 363 5.98 22.62 12.63
C ARG A 363 7.17 22.87 11.73
N TYR A 364 7.27 22.13 10.61
CA TYR A 364 8.39 22.32 9.69
C TYR A 364 8.50 23.75 9.17
N GLN A 365 7.37 24.45 8.98
CA GLN A 365 7.34 25.86 8.57
C GLN A 365 7.83 26.83 9.65
N GLU A 366 7.91 26.38 10.91
CA GLU A 366 8.33 27.23 12.04
C GLU A 366 9.82 27.06 12.36
N VAL A 367 10.36 25.85 12.13
CA VAL A 367 11.68 25.44 12.64
C VAL A 367 12.71 25.31 11.53
N LEU A 368 12.28 25.00 10.32
CA LEU A 368 13.15 24.78 9.17
C LEU A 368 12.91 25.83 8.10
N GLU A 369 13.96 26.21 7.40
CA GLU A 369 13.83 26.97 6.17
C GLU A 369 13.20 26.09 5.11
N VAL A 370 11.98 26.45 4.69
CA VAL A 370 11.21 25.67 3.71
C VAL A 370 11.75 25.95 2.32
N PRO A 371 12.17 24.93 1.55
CA PRO A 371 12.60 25.11 0.18
C PRO A 371 11.52 25.76 -0.67
N LYS A 372 11.91 26.56 -1.65
CA LYS A 372 10.95 27.15 -2.61
C LYS A 372 10.18 26.04 -3.33
N ALA A 373 8.84 26.08 -3.25
CA ALA A 373 7.99 25.15 -3.94
C ALA A 373 8.18 25.22 -5.46
N PRO A 374 8.15 24.10 -6.19
CA PRO A 374 8.12 24.09 -7.66
C PRO A 374 6.93 24.88 -8.18
N GLU A 375 7.02 25.32 -9.47
CA GLU A 375 5.91 26.00 -10.13
C GLU A 375 4.63 25.12 -10.11
N GLY A 376 3.50 25.74 -9.82
CA GLY A 376 2.22 25.04 -9.71
C GLY A 376 1.98 24.23 -8.44
N ILE A 377 2.96 24.18 -7.52
CA ILE A 377 2.86 23.50 -6.22
C ILE A 377 2.96 24.55 -5.10
N GLU A 378 2.14 24.37 -4.09
CA GLU A 378 2.14 25.17 -2.86
C GLU A 378 2.67 24.31 -1.70
N TYR A 379 3.45 24.92 -0.77
CA TYR A 379 3.78 24.29 0.50
C TYR A 379 2.99 24.96 1.61
N ARG A 380 2.29 24.17 2.41
CA ARG A 380 1.37 24.64 3.44
C ARG A 380 1.32 23.69 4.64
N ASN A 381 0.59 24.06 5.70
CA ASN A 381 0.35 23.19 6.84
C ASN A 381 -0.22 21.84 6.41
N MET A 382 0.31 20.78 7.03
CA MET A 382 -0.18 19.41 6.88
C MET A 382 -1.44 19.21 7.73
N GLY A 383 -2.09 18.06 7.59
CA GLY A 383 -3.31 17.71 8.35
C GLY A 383 -4.39 17.10 7.46
N THR A 384 -4.00 16.45 6.36
CA THR A 384 -4.95 15.76 5.47
C THR A 384 -5.28 14.35 5.94
N GLN A 385 -4.56 13.85 6.94
CA GLN A 385 -4.58 12.47 7.41
C GLN A 385 -5.98 11.97 7.76
N GLU A 386 -6.74 12.73 8.54
CA GLU A 386 -8.08 12.32 8.98
C GLU A 386 -9.02 12.14 7.77
N SER A 387 -8.97 13.04 6.78
CA SER A 387 -9.78 12.93 5.56
C SER A 387 -9.34 11.75 4.69
N GLN A 388 -8.03 11.46 4.60
CA GLN A 388 -7.51 10.31 3.87
C GLN A 388 -7.92 9.00 4.55
N ILE A 389 -7.77 8.90 5.86
CA ILE A 389 -8.22 7.73 6.65
C ILE A 389 -9.72 7.52 6.52
N PHE A 390 -10.52 8.57 6.62
CA PHE A 390 -11.97 8.49 6.49
C PHE A 390 -12.37 7.96 5.11
N SER A 391 -11.86 8.59 4.06
CA SER A 391 -12.22 8.26 2.69
C SER A 391 -11.72 6.89 2.24
N LYS A 392 -10.52 6.49 2.64
CA LYS A 392 -9.89 5.25 2.20
C LYS A 392 -10.23 4.05 3.08
N LEU A 393 -10.31 4.22 4.41
CA LEU A 393 -10.43 3.09 5.33
C LEU A 393 -11.69 3.11 6.19
N LYS A 394 -12.02 4.22 6.89
CA LYS A 394 -13.11 4.25 7.88
C LYS A 394 -14.47 3.88 7.28
N LYS A 395 -14.80 4.41 6.11
CA LYS A 395 -16.06 4.07 5.41
C LYS A 395 -16.23 2.57 5.19
N ARG A 396 -15.14 1.90 4.83
CA ARG A 396 -15.18 0.48 4.49
C ARG A 396 -15.06 -0.44 5.71
N PHE A 397 -14.26 -0.07 6.69
CA PHE A 397 -13.89 -0.93 7.81
C PHE A 397 -14.66 -0.64 9.10
N CYS A 398 -15.05 0.60 9.36
CA CYS A 398 -15.60 1.04 10.65
C CYS A 398 -17.11 1.30 10.64
N SER A 399 -17.77 1.30 9.47
CA SER A 399 -19.23 1.48 9.42
C SER A 399 -19.95 0.24 9.95
N GLY A 400 -20.83 0.40 10.94
CA GLY A 400 -21.62 -0.67 11.54
C GLY A 400 -20.80 -1.66 12.40
N ARG A 401 -21.39 -2.83 12.68
CA ARG A 401 -20.80 -3.89 13.51
C ARG A 401 -19.95 -4.85 12.67
N LYS A 402 -18.86 -4.36 12.08
CA LYS A 402 -17.98 -5.18 11.23
C LYS A 402 -16.83 -5.81 12.01
N ALA A 403 -16.45 -7.01 11.60
CA ALA A 403 -15.26 -7.72 12.08
C ALA A 403 -14.61 -8.45 10.90
N PHE A 404 -13.29 -8.61 10.95
CA PHE A 404 -12.49 -9.12 9.85
C PHE A 404 -11.47 -10.17 10.33
N GLY A 405 -11.13 -11.13 9.46
CA GLY A 405 -9.88 -11.86 9.59
C GLY A 405 -8.72 -10.98 9.07
N LYS A 406 -7.55 -11.07 9.68
CA LYS A 406 -6.37 -10.25 9.34
C LYS A 406 -6.01 -10.33 7.86
N HIS A 407 -6.00 -11.54 7.30
CA HIS A 407 -5.67 -11.78 5.90
C HIS A 407 -6.61 -11.02 4.95
N GLY A 408 -7.94 -11.21 5.13
CA GLY A 408 -8.93 -10.51 4.31
C GLY A 408 -8.93 -8.99 4.51
N ALA A 409 -8.70 -8.52 5.75
CA ALA A 409 -8.58 -7.10 6.04
C ALA A 409 -7.36 -6.47 5.36
N ASN A 410 -6.21 -7.15 5.43
CA ASN A 410 -4.99 -6.68 4.79
C ASN A 410 -5.16 -6.57 3.26
N ALA A 411 -5.72 -7.61 2.62
CA ALA A 411 -6.01 -7.61 1.19
C ALA A 411 -6.97 -6.47 0.80
N LEU A 412 -8.06 -6.32 1.54
CA LEU A 412 -9.04 -5.25 1.29
C LEU A 412 -8.43 -3.85 1.48
N ALA A 413 -7.55 -3.66 2.47
CA ALA A 413 -6.88 -2.38 2.69
C ALA A 413 -5.99 -1.99 1.49
N LYS A 414 -5.29 -2.95 0.89
CA LYS A 414 -4.50 -2.72 -0.33
C LYS A 414 -5.40 -2.21 -1.48
N ILE A 415 -6.58 -2.82 -1.63
CA ILE A 415 -7.54 -2.41 -2.67
C ILE A 415 -8.12 -1.02 -2.39
N CYS A 416 -8.42 -0.69 -1.13
CA CYS A 416 -8.98 0.62 -0.77
C CYS A 416 -8.04 1.81 -1.07
N VAL A 417 -6.74 1.56 -1.23
CA VAL A 417 -5.74 2.60 -1.51
C VAL A 417 -5.13 2.52 -2.90
N ILE A 418 -5.64 1.62 -3.73
CA ILE A 418 -5.17 1.46 -5.10
C ILE A 418 -5.44 2.73 -5.93
N SER A 419 -4.58 2.98 -6.92
CA SER A 419 -4.75 4.09 -7.86
C SER A 419 -5.98 3.87 -8.74
N GLU A 420 -6.68 4.94 -9.10
CA GLU A 420 -7.76 4.92 -10.10
C GLU A 420 -7.28 4.46 -11.49
N LYS A 421 -5.99 4.59 -11.76
CA LYS A 421 -5.34 4.15 -13.02
C LYS A 421 -4.84 2.70 -12.96
N PHE A 422 -5.13 1.98 -11.87
CA PHE A 422 -4.66 0.61 -11.67
C PHE A 422 -5.16 -0.34 -12.78
N LYS A 423 -4.26 -1.17 -13.28
CA LYS A 423 -4.54 -2.28 -14.18
C LYS A 423 -4.06 -3.60 -13.59
N ILE A 424 -4.80 -4.66 -13.84
CA ILE A 424 -4.42 -6.00 -13.36
C ILE A 424 -3.08 -6.44 -13.96
N GLU A 425 -2.81 -6.06 -15.20
CA GLU A 425 -1.56 -6.35 -15.90
C GLU A 425 -0.35 -5.75 -15.17
N ASP A 426 -0.49 -4.59 -14.54
CA ASP A 426 0.59 -3.92 -13.79
C ASP A 426 1.14 -4.81 -12.65
N LEU A 427 0.33 -5.74 -12.12
CA LEU A 427 0.76 -6.68 -11.10
C LEU A 427 1.64 -7.81 -11.64
N GLU A 428 1.61 -8.06 -12.93
CA GLU A 428 2.35 -9.12 -13.60
C GLU A 428 3.66 -8.61 -14.22
N GLU A 429 3.80 -7.30 -14.34
CA GLU A 429 5.04 -6.69 -14.78
C GLU A 429 6.13 -6.83 -13.72
N PRO A 430 7.33 -7.29 -14.14
CA PRO A 430 8.46 -7.39 -13.23
C PRO A 430 8.87 -6.00 -12.74
N ILE A 431 9.37 -5.94 -11.50
CA ILE A 431 9.98 -4.72 -10.98
C ILE A 431 11.31 -4.53 -11.71
N PRO A 432 11.59 -3.35 -12.28
CA PRO A 432 12.87 -3.08 -12.92
C PRO A 432 14.03 -3.30 -11.94
N ILE A 433 15.05 -4.05 -12.38
CA ILE A 433 16.22 -4.40 -11.57
C ILE A 433 17.46 -3.73 -12.18
N ASP A 434 18.25 -3.09 -11.32
CA ASP A 434 19.57 -2.62 -11.69
C ASP A 434 20.58 -3.80 -11.63
N THR A 435 20.93 -4.31 -12.80
CA THR A 435 21.86 -5.44 -12.94
C THR A 435 23.33 -5.02 -12.83
N SER A 436 23.63 -3.73 -12.86
CA SER A 436 25.01 -3.24 -12.75
C SER A 436 25.69 -3.67 -11.45
N VAL A 437 24.91 -3.77 -10.37
CA VAL A 437 25.37 -4.21 -9.06
C VAL A 437 25.71 -5.71 -9.07
N GLU A 438 24.92 -6.55 -9.75
CA GLU A 438 25.17 -8.00 -9.83
C GLU A 438 26.42 -8.32 -10.66
N ASP A 439 26.59 -7.64 -11.78
CA ASP A 439 27.76 -7.83 -12.65
C ASP A 439 29.04 -7.39 -11.93
N TRP A 440 28.96 -6.33 -11.18
CA TRP A 440 30.04 -5.83 -10.35
C TRP A 440 30.37 -6.77 -9.16
N ILE A 441 29.38 -7.34 -8.47
CA ILE A 441 29.60 -8.36 -7.42
C ILE A 441 30.31 -9.58 -8.02
N LYS A 442 29.89 -10.05 -9.20
CA LYS A 442 30.54 -11.14 -9.93
C LYS A 442 32.00 -10.81 -10.27
N GLU A 443 32.29 -9.58 -10.65
CA GLU A 443 33.66 -9.12 -10.96
C GLU A 443 34.51 -9.06 -9.69
N ILE A 444 34.00 -8.61 -8.55
CA ILE A 444 34.67 -8.67 -7.26
C ILE A 444 34.95 -10.12 -6.87
N GLU A 445 33.97 -11.01 -6.92
CA GLU A 445 34.15 -12.43 -6.60
C GLU A 445 35.18 -13.07 -7.46
N LYS A 446 35.26 -12.74 -8.76
CA LYS A 446 36.28 -13.21 -9.69
C LYS A 446 37.65 -12.69 -9.31
N ASN A 447 37.78 -11.44 -8.89
CA ASN A 447 39.03 -10.82 -8.46
C ASN A 447 39.51 -11.37 -7.10
N VAL A 448 38.59 -11.59 -6.15
CA VAL A 448 38.88 -12.24 -4.86
C VAL A 448 39.34 -13.70 -5.07
N LYS A 449 38.69 -14.44 -5.98
CA LYS A 449 39.14 -15.82 -6.34
C LYS A 449 40.51 -15.84 -7.02
N LYS A 450 40.82 -14.86 -7.87
CA LYS A 450 42.18 -14.70 -8.45
C LYS A 450 43.24 -14.41 -7.39
N ASN A 451 42.92 -13.51 -6.44
CA ASN A 451 43.88 -13.16 -5.37
C ASN A 451 44.07 -14.26 -4.34
N LYS A 452 43.09 -15.13 -4.08
CA LYS A 452 43.23 -16.31 -3.24
C LYS A 452 44.23 -17.37 -3.81
N LYS A 453 44.50 -17.32 -5.12
CA LYS A 453 45.49 -18.19 -5.74
C LYS A 453 46.97 -17.77 -5.48
N TYR A 454 47.20 -16.58 -4.90
CA TYR A 454 48.53 -16.01 -4.68
C TYR A 454 48.94 -15.84 -3.22
N HIS A 455 48.10 -16.18 -2.23
CA HIS A 455 48.46 -16.03 -0.81
C HIS A 455 48.07 -17.25 0.02
N THR A 456 49.01 -18.15 0.23
CA THR A 456 49.15 -18.91 1.47
C THR A 456 49.68 -17.92 2.53
N ILE A 457 48.83 -17.28 3.29
CA ILE A 457 49.21 -16.28 4.30
C ILE A 457 49.30 -16.98 5.66
N ASN A 458 50.44 -16.87 6.30
CA ASN A 458 50.72 -17.25 7.68
C ASN A 458 49.77 -16.50 8.64
N GLU A 459 49.30 -17.17 9.69
CA GLU A 459 48.25 -16.70 10.65
C GLU A 459 48.57 -15.42 11.44
N LYS A 460 49.71 -14.80 11.26
CA LYS A 460 50.13 -13.59 11.99
C LYS A 460 49.61 -12.24 11.41
N THR A 461 48.83 -12.23 10.33
CA THR A 461 48.38 -10.99 9.67
C THR A 461 46.87 -10.76 9.70
N LYS A 462 46.12 -11.43 10.61
CA LYS A 462 44.63 -11.27 10.66
C LYS A 462 44.15 -9.86 11.03
N GLU A 463 44.92 -9.10 11.80
CA GLU A 463 44.52 -7.74 12.20
C GLU A 463 44.72 -6.68 11.08
N GLY A 464 45.72 -6.85 10.23
CA GLY A 464 45.98 -5.94 9.11
C GLY A 464 44.97 -6.05 7.94
N ILE A 465 44.32 -7.21 7.78
CA ILE A 465 43.38 -7.46 6.68
C ILE A 465 42.01 -6.82 6.95
N ALA A 466 41.54 -6.80 8.21
CA ALA A 466 40.29 -6.19 8.59
C ALA A 466 40.27 -4.67 8.35
N VAL A 467 41.35 -3.99 8.63
CA VAL A 467 41.48 -2.52 8.41
C VAL A 467 41.58 -2.21 6.90
N HIS A 468 42.17 -3.07 6.10
CA HIS A 468 42.29 -2.86 4.65
C HIS A 468 40.99 -3.13 3.89
N LEU A 469 40.19 -4.11 4.33
CA LEU A 469 38.86 -4.38 3.78
C LEU A 469 37.88 -3.21 4.06
N GLY A 470 37.87 -2.66 5.28
CA GLY A 470 37.02 -1.51 5.63
C GLY A 470 37.35 -0.26 4.80
N ASN A 471 38.62 0.02 4.53
CA ASN A 471 39.01 1.15 3.69
C ASN A 471 38.72 0.93 2.20
N THR A 472 38.75 -0.31 1.73
CA THR A 472 38.42 -0.67 0.34
C THR A 472 36.91 -0.59 0.11
N GLU A 473 36.09 -1.05 1.06
CA GLU A 473 34.64 -0.89 1.02
C GLU A 473 34.19 0.59 1.04
N LEU A 474 34.86 1.42 1.87
CA LEU A 474 34.55 2.85 1.95
C LEU A 474 34.95 3.62 0.68
N LYS A 475 36.08 3.29 0.08
CA LYS A 475 36.56 3.89 -1.17
C LYS A 475 35.62 3.50 -2.33
N PHE A 476 35.13 2.29 -2.30
CA PHE A 476 34.23 1.68 -3.24
C PHE A 476 32.80 2.30 -3.16
N MET A 477 32.23 2.46 -1.94
CA MET A 477 30.97 3.15 -1.77
C MET A 477 31.03 4.61 -2.28
N LYS A 478 32.19 5.27 -2.15
CA LYS A 478 32.43 6.62 -2.72
C LYS A 478 32.47 6.64 -4.24
N GLU A 479 33.00 5.60 -4.89
CA GLU A 479 33.06 5.49 -6.36
C GLU A 479 31.69 5.14 -6.98
N ILE A 480 30.95 4.20 -6.37
CA ILE A 480 29.63 3.79 -6.89
C ILE A 480 28.60 4.91 -6.82
N PHE A 481 28.53 5.57 -5.66
CA PHE A 481 27.47 6.53 -5.44
C PHE A 481 27.80 7.92 -5.96
N LYS A 482 29.03 8.19 -6.46
CA LYS A 482 29.51 9.52 -6.87
C LYS A 482 29.10 10.63 -5.91
N ILE A 483 28.87 10.29 -4.62
CA ILE A 483 28.40 11.20 -3.59
C ILE A 483 29.63 11.95 -3.08
N LYS A 484 29.78 13.20 -3.49
CA LYS A 484 30.86 14.10 -3.04
C LYS A 484 30.83 14.38 -1.52
N GLU A 485 29.77 14.00 -0.80
CA GLU A 485 29.53 14.42 0.60
C GLU A 485 29.23 13.25 1.57
N PHE A 486 30.08 12.21 1.55
CA PHE A 486 30.04 11.20 2.63
C PHE A 486 30.81 11.62 3.89
N SER A 487 31.44 12.81 3.88
CA SER A 487 32.21 13.33 5.03
C SER A 487 31.33 13.82 6.18
N GLU A 488 30.09 14.24 5.91
CA GLU A 488 29.18 14.75 6.95
C GLU A 488 28.31 13.67 7.62
N MET A 489 28.30 12.42 7.10
CA MET A 489 27.55 11.32 7.72
C MET A 489 28.29 10.60 8.87
N LYS A 490 29.44 11.10 9.31
CA LYS A 490 30.23 10.46 10.38
C LYS A 490 29.86 10.84 11.81
N CYS A 491 28.90 11.71 12.01
CA CYS A 491 28.49 12.15 13.37
C CYS A 491 27.06 11.74 13.67
N SER A 492 26.81 10.47 13.98
CA SER A 492 25.78 10.01 14.94
C SER A 492 25.65 8.48 14.86
N PHE A 493 26.55 7.81 15.56
CA PHE A 493 26.28 6.48 16.11
C PHE A 493 26.06 6.63 17.60
#